data_f5af697417e7511ed87fa2aec15084e8
#
_entry.id   f5af697417e7511ed87fa2aec15084e8
#
_cell.length_a   1.000
_cell.length_b   1.000
_cell.length_c   1.000
_cell.angle_alpha   90.00
_cell.angle_beta   90.00
_cell.angle_gamma   90.00
#
_symmetry.space_group_name_H-M   'P 1'
#
loop_
_entity.id
_entity.type
_entity.pdbx_description
1 polymer ?
#
loop_
_entity_poly.entity_id
_entity_poly.type
_entity_poly.pdbx_seq_one_letter_code
_entity_poly.pdbx_strand_id
1 'polypeptide(L)'
;MTRDARNGVQQPARAAHAGTAPLACVAGPRRHPGSLSDPPGASGACAGCCDDTGHHVRLIDGFDVSVAGESIELSRRCQRLVAFLALWERPVLRSFVSGNLWPDSDIEHANASLRTTLWRLSTGRGNDLVNATASHVSLHQLVSVDYHDALAWSRQAITTATEPLPAPWTLAKIDTLAGDILPDWYDDWVLVARERFRQLRLHALEALCEQLTATRRFGEALMAGLGAIQIEPLRESAHRMVIAVHLQEENQIEAMRQYRSYEQLLFRELSLQPSASLRSLVFASRRATTS
;
A
#
# COMPACT_ATOMS: atom_id res chain seq x y z
N MET A 1 65.51 12.91 -5.63
CA MET A 1 65.48 11.92 -6.71
C MET A 1 64.10 11.31 -6.67
N THR A 2 63.16 11.94 -7.40
CA THR A 2 62.57 11.51 -8.68
C THR A 2 61.86 10.15 -8.57
N ARG A 3 60.51 10.11 -8.64
CA ARG A 3 59.73 10.14 -9.87
C ARG A 3 58.23 10.13 -9.58
N ASP A 4 57.55 11.05 -10.24
CA ASP A 4 56.10 11.02 -10.57
C ASP A 4 55.65 9.70 -11.19
N ALA A 5 54.43 9.26 -10.81
CA ALA A 5 53.62 8.44 -11.68
C ALA A 5 52.13 8.85 -11.49
N ARG A 6 51.66 9.72 -12.39
CA ARG A 6 50.24 10.00 -12.67
C ARG A 6 49.60 8.72 -13.25
N ASN A 7 48.50 8.28 -12.66
CA ASN A 7 47.58 7.36 -13.33
C ASN A 7 46.19 8.01 -13.40
N GLY A 8 45.88 8.42 -14.64
CA GLY A 8 44.54 8.93 -14.99
C GLY A 8 43.52 7.81 -15.03
N VAL A 9 42.45 7.96 -14.26
CA VAL A 9 41.26 7.12 -14.38
C VAL A 9 40.33 7.79 -15.37
N GLN A 10 40.16 7.18 -16.54
CA GLN A 10 39.15 7.52 -17.53
C GLN A 10 37.76 7.20 -17.00
N GLN A 11 36.86 8.20 -17.04
CA GLN A 11 35.42 8.03 -16.86
C GLN A 11 34.83 7.37 -18.13
N PRO A 12 33.95 6.36 -17.99
CA PRO A 12 33.16 5.90 -19.13
C PRO A 12 31.95 6.83 -19.38
N ALA A 13 31.71 7.03 -20.67
CA ALA A 13 30.70 7.90 -21.26
C ALA A 13 29.28 7.56 -20.81
N ARG A 14 28.48 8.62 -20.60
CA ARG A 14 27.03 8.58 -20.43
C ARG A 14 26.34 8.04 -21.69
N ALA A 15 25.62 6.91 -21.57
CA ALA A 15 24.66 6.46 -22.56
C ALA A 15 23.38 7.30 -22.45
N ALA A 16 22.98 7.92 -23.56
CA ALA A 16 21.75 8.66 -23.72
C ALA A 16 20.56 7.67 -23.76
N HIS A 17 19.61 7.79 -22.83
CA HIS A 17 18.33 7.11 -22.94
C HIS A 17 17.43 7.85 -23.92
N ALA A 18 17.09 7.17 -25.02
CA ALA A 18 16.08 7.58 -25.99
C ALA A 18 14.70 7.57 -25.34
N GLY A 19 13.97 8.69 -25.47
CA GLY A 19 12.61 8.84 -24.99
C GLY A 19 11.64 7.97 -25.78
N THR A 20 10.77 7.29 -25.04
CA THR A 20 9.63 6.56 -25.61
C THR A 20 8.44 7.54 -25.67
N ALA A 21 7.99 7.84 -26.88
CA ALA A 21 6.82 8.68 -27.13
C ALA A 21 5.52 7.91 -26.81
N PRO A 22 4.44 8.61 -26.40
CA PRO A 22 3.16 7.96 -26.12
C PRO A 22 2.44 7.59 -27.43
N LEU A 23 1.84 6.39 -27.44
CA LEU A 23 1.01 5.87 -28.51
C LEU A 23 -0.23 6.76 -28.72
N ALA A 24 -0.33 7.34 -29.93
CA ALA A 24 -1.48 8.10 -30.39
C ALA A 24 -2.69 7.17 -30.63
N CYS A 25 -3.86 7.60 -30.16
CA CYS A 25 -5.14 7.01 -30.51
C CYS A 25 -5.38 7.11 -32.03
N VAL A 26 -5.56 5.96 -32.67
CA VAL A 26 -5.97 5.87 -34.08
C VAL A 26 -7.48 6.04 -34.15
N ALA A 27 -7.92 7.12 -34.80
CA ALA A 27 -9.32 7.38 -35.12
C ALA A 27 -9.79 6.45 -36.26
N GLY A 28 -10.82 5.69 -36.02
CA GLY A 28 -11.52 4.89 -37.07
C GLY A 28 -12.51 5.74 -37.92
N PRO A 29 -12.92 5.26 -39.10
CA PRO A 29 -13.54 6.09 -40.11
C PRO A 29 -15.01 6.45 -39.83
N ARG A 30 -15.34 7.70 -40.19
CA ARG A 30 -16.70 8.28 -40.16
C ARG A 30 -17.64 7.54 -41.09
N ARG A 31 -18.82 7.12 -40.62
CA ARG A 31 -19.97 6.76 -41.46
C ARG A 31 -21.08 7.77 -41.28
N HIS A 32 -21.71 8.14 -42.43
CA HIS A 32 -22.79 9.08 -42.61
C HIS A 32 -24.14 8.63 -42.02
N PRO A 33 -25.10 9.54 -41.82
CA PRO A 33 -26.28 9.35 -41.01
C PRO A 33 -27.43 8.72 -41.79
N GLY A 34 -28.10 7.74 -41.18
CA GLY A 34 -29.40 7.24 -41.61
C GLY A 34 -30.34 7.23 -40.43
N SER A 35 -31.38 8.00 -40.54
CA SER A 35 -32.49 8.14 -39.61
C SER A 35 -33.22 6.84 -39.34
N LEU A 36 -33.43 6.48 -38.07
CA LEU A 36 -34.61 5.73 -37.62
C LEU A 36 -34.82 5.88 -36.13
N SER A 37 -36.04 6.21 -35.82
CA SER A 37 -36.75 6.48 -34.57
C SER A 37 -36.31 5.71 -33.32
N ASP A 38 -36.14 6.46 -32.22
CA ASP A 38 -35.99 5.97 -30.82
C ASP A 38 -37.33 5.42 -30.27
N PRO A 39 -37.28 4.30 -29.48
CA PRO A 39 -38.26 4.04 -28.44
C PRO A 39 -37.79 4.58 -27.09
N PRO A 40 -38.66 5.12 -26.23
CA PRO A 40 -38.30 5.68 -24.95
C PRO A 40 -38.10 4.60 -23.89
N GLY A 41 -37.02 4.73 -23.08
CA GLY A 41 -36.94 4.14 -21.77
C GLY A 41 -36.00 2.98 -21.57
N ALA A 42 -34.73 3.28 -21.38
CA ALA A 42 -33.87 2.51 -20.50
C ALA A 42 -32.77 3.43 -19.99
N SER A 43 -33.04 4.13 -18.90
CA SER A 43 -32.03 4.77 -18.06
C SER A 43 -31.16 3.69 -17.44
N GLY A 44 -30.13 3.26 -18.20
CA GLY A 44 -29.04 2.47 -17.66
C GLY A 44 -28.17 3.36 -16.80
N ALA A 45 -28.51 3.51 -15.52
CA ALA A 45 -27.63 4.08 -14.53
C ALA A 45 -26.34 3.26 -14.52
N CYS A 46 -25.24 3.86 -14.93
CA CYS A 46 -23.90 3.35 -14.64
C CYS A 46 -23.75 3.30 -13.11
N ALA A 47 -23.97 2.12 -12.54
CA ALA A 47 -23.62 1.82 -11.15
C ALA A 47 -22.09 1.82 -11.05
N GLY A 48 -21.51 2.96 -10.64
CA GLY A 48 -20.07 3.09 -10.50
C GLY A 48 -19.53 4.50 -10.37
N CYS A 49 -20.35 5.54 -10.59
CA CYS A 49 -19.97 6.90 -10.15
C CYS A 49 -20.35 7.03 -8.67
N CYS A 50 -19.48 6.60 -7.76
CA CYS A 50 -19.50 7.12 -6.41
C CYS A 50 -19.33 8.63 -6.54
N ASP A 51 -20.31 9.42 -6.11
CA ASP A 51 -20.18 10.86 -5.89
C ASP A 51 -19.01 11.07 -4.92
N ASP A 52 -17.83 11.31 -5.44
CA ASP A 52 -16.59 11.55 -4.69
C ASP A 52 -16.55 13.03 -4.25
N THR A 53 -17.63 13.46 -3.62
CA THR A 53 -17.75 14.79 -2.99
C THR A 53 -17.17 14.79 -1.57
N GLY A 54 -16.59 13.68 -1.15
CA GLY A 54 -15.98 13.49 0.17
C GLY A 54 -14.59 14.11 0.29
N HIS A 55 -14.14 14.22 1.53
CA HIS A 55 -12.75 14.54 1.84
C HIS A 55 -11.99 13.23 2.01
N HIS A 56 -10.82 13.12 1.40
CA HIS A 56 -10.01 11.92 1.49
C HIS A 56 -8.57 12.24 1.86
N VAL A 57 -7.99 11.44 2.74
CA VAL A 57 -6.57 11.49 3.11
C VAL A 57 -5.94 10.16 2.73
N ARG A 58 -4.94 10.23 1.88
CA ARG A 58 -4.10 9.09 1.50
C ARG A 58 -2.81 9.10 2.31
N LEU A 59 -2.52 7.98 2.96
CA LEU A 59 -1.28 7.72 3.69
C LEU A 59 -0.47 6.57 3.10
N ILE A 60 -1.11 5.66 2.35
CA ILE A 60 -0.46 4.50 1.75
C ILE A 60 0.23 4.93 0.46
N ASP A 61 1.51 4.57 0.33
CA ASP A 61 2.40 4.92 -0.79
C ASP A 61 2.59 6.44 -1.01
N GLY A 62 2.38 7.22 0.04
CA GLY A 62 2.63 8.66 0.03
C GLY A 62 1.52 9.46 0.68
N PHE A 63 1.75 10.77 0.85
CA PHE A 63 0.77 11.68 1.43
C PHE A 63 0.04 12.45 0.35
N ASP A 64 -1.27 12.35 0.33
CA ASP A 64 -2.14 13.19 -0.49
C ASP A 64 -3.44 13.53 0.27
N VAL A 65 -4.02 14.68 -0.05
CA VAL A 65 -5.31 15.12 0.52
C VAL A 65 -6.18 15.66 -0.58
N SER A 66 -7.40 15.16 -0.67
CA SER A 66 -8.44 15.72 -1.54
C SER A 66 -9.61 16.24 -0.72
N VAL A 67 -10.16 17.36 -1.16
CA VAL A 67 -11.33 18.02 -0.59
C VAL A 67 -12.35 18.21 -1.70
N ALA A 68 -13.53 17.64 -1.55
CA ALA A 68 -14.56 17.61 -2.58
C ALA A 68 -14.05 17.08 -3.94
N GLY A 69 -13.19 16.03 -3.90
CA GLY A 69 -12.61 15.41 -5.09
C GLY A 69 -11.43 16.14 -5.72
N GLU A 70 -11.05 17.33 -5.23
CA GLU A 70 -9.88 18.08 -5.70
C GLU A 70 -8.68 17.88 -4.77
N SER A 71 -7.52 17.46 -5.29
CA SER A 71 -6.28 17.43 -4.52
C SER A 71 -5.86 18.83 -4.09
N ILE A 72 -5.48 18.99 -2.83
CA ILE A 72 -5.06 20.26 -2.25
C ILE A 72 -3.64 20.21 -1.72
N GLU A 73 -2.87 21.25 -1.99
CA GLU A 73 -1.54 21.40 -1.40
C GLU A 73 -1.63 21.98 0.01
N LEU A 74 -1.06 21.26 0.96
CA LEU A 74 -0.91 21.71 2.33
C LEU A 74 0.56 22.02 2.64
N SER A 75 0.81 23.01 3.49
CA SER A 75 2.16 23.25 4.01
C SER A 75 2.65 22.03 4.81
N ARG A 76 3.96 21.77 4.85
CA ARG A 76 4.54 20.61 5.56
C ARG A 76 4.05 20.45 7.00
N ARG A 77 3.87 21.54 7.74
CA ARG A 77 3.32 21.52 9.10
C ARG A 77 1.87 21.05 9.15
N CYS A 78 1.05 21.49 8.18
CA CYS A 78 -0.34 21.05 8.06
C CYS A 78 -0.41 19.59 7.62
N GLN A 79 0.44 19.17 6.66
CA GLN A 79 0.55 17.76 6.26
C GLN A 79 0.85 16.86 7.46
N ARG A 80 1.87 17.22 8.29
CA ARG A 80 2.24 16.45 9.48
C ARG A 80 1.09 16.35 10.49
N LEU A 81 0.34 17.43 10.70
CA LEU A 81 -0.82 17.40 11.60
C LEU A 81 -1.94 16.50 11.07
N VAL A 82 -2.31 16.65 9.79
CA VAL A 82 -3.35 15.83 9.15
C VAL A 82 -2.95 14.35 9.16
N ALA A 83 -1.71 14.03 8.74
CA ALA A 83 -1.20 12.67 8.74
C ALA A 83 -1.16 12.06 10.16
N PHE A 84 -0.71 12.83 11.15
CA PHE A 84 -0.71 12.38 12.54
C PHE A 84 -2.13 12.04 13.02
N LEU A 85 -3.11 12.91 12.76
CA LEU A 85 -4.50 12.67 13.15
C LEU A 85 -5.13 11.51 12.38
N ALA A 86 -4.73 11.32 11.12
CA ALA A 86 -5.21 10.21 10.29
C ALA A 86 -4.74 8.83 10.77
N LEU A 87 -3.71 8.74 11.59
CA LEU A 87 -3.32 7.49 12.23
C LEU A 87 -4.20 7.11 13.44
N TRP A 88 -5.08 8.01 13.87
CA TRP A 88 -5.93 7.80 15.03
C TRP A 88 -7.40 7.82 14.64
N GLU A 89 -8.14 6.78 14.99
CA GLU A 89 -9.61 6.67 14.77
C GLU A 89 -10.42 7.42 15.85
N ARG A 90 -9.79 8.21 16.71
CA ARG A 90 -10.42 8.90 17.86
C ARG A 90 -9.84 10.29 18.07
N PRO A 91 -10.58 11.17 18.79
CA PRO A 91 -10.02 12.45 19.24
C PRO A 91 -8.77 12.26 20.11
N VAL A 92 -7.75 13.08 19.90
CA VAL A 92 -6.44 13.04 20.56
C VAL A 92 -6.22 14.31 21.36
N LEU A 93 -5.63 14.22 22.55
CA LEU A 93 -5.31 15.39 23.39
C LEU A 93 -4.35 16.36 22.68
N ARG A 94 -4.62 17.64 22.75
CA ARG A 94 -3.78 18.68 22.12
C ARG A 94 -2.33 18.63 22.63
N SER A 95 -2.13 18.38 23.91
CA SER A 95 -0.79 18.22 24.50
C SER A 95 -0.03 17.01 23.95
N PHE A 96 -0.74 15.91 23.68
CA PHE A 96 -0.15 14.75 23.05
C PHE A 96 0.22 15.01 21.59
N VAL A 97 -0.65 15.69 20.84
CA VAL A 97 -0.37 16.10 19.45
C VAL A 97 0.83 17.05 19.38
N SER A 98 0.84 18.11 20.23
CA SER A 98 1.93 19.07 20.24
C SER A 98 3.28 18.45 20.64
N GLY A 99 3.31 17.57 21.63
CA GLY A 99 4.53 16.87 22.05
C GLY A 99 5.11 15.93 20.99
N ASN A 100 4.26 15.24 20.22
CA ASN A 100 4.73 14.35 19.15
C ASN A 100 5.16 15.09 17.88
N LEU A 101 4.50 16.19 17.53
CA LEU A 101 4.82 16.91 16.30
C LEU A 101 5.99 17.91 16.49
N TRP A 102 6.27 18.35 17.69
CA TRP A 102 7.37 19.27 18.02
C TRP A 102 8.15 18.81 19.27
N PRO A 103 8.80 17.62 19.21
CA PRO A 103 9.45 17.01 20.38
C PRO A 103 10.62 17.85 20.93
N ASP A 104 11.29 18.60 20.05
CA ASP A 104 12.46 19.42 20.41
C ASP A 104 12.09 20.80 20.96
N SER A 105 10.79 21.13 21.02
CA SER A 105 10.29 22.42 21.53
C SER A 105 9.80 22.27 22.96
N ASP A 106 9.94 23.35 23.76
CA ASP A 106 9.23 23.39 25.03
C ASP A 106 7.70 23.37 24.84
N ILE A 107 6.99 23.08 25.90
CA ILE A 107 5.52 22.86 25.88
C ILE A 107 4.78 24.10 25.36
N GLU A 108 5.22 25.31 25.69
CA GLU A 108 4.56 26.54 25.30
C GLU A 108 4.72 26.79 23.79
N HIS A 109 5.92 26.64 23.25
CA HIS A 109 6.22 26.79 21.83
C HIS A 109 5.57 25.66 21.00
N ALA A 110 5.57 24.42 21.47
CA ALA A 110 4.88 23.32 20.82
C ALA A 110 3.36 23.59 20.72
N ASN A 111 2.74 24.05 21.81
CA ASN A 111 1.32 24.42 21.83
C ASN A 111 1.01 25.65 20.94
N ALA A 112 1.89 26.64 20.89
CA ALA A 112 1.76 27.78 19.97
C ALA A 112 1.85 27.35 18.51
N SER A 113 2.77 26.44 18.20
CA SER A 113 2.93 25.85 16.87
C SER A 113 1.68 25.08 16.43
N LEU A 114 1.09 24.29 17.33
CA LEU A 114 -0.17 23.59 17.07
C LEU A 114 -1.32 24.58 16.81
N ARG A 115 -1.47 25.63 17.64
CA ARG A 115 -2.51 26.65 17.43
C ARG A 115 -2.37 27.33 16.04
N THR A 116 -1.14 27.69 15.69
CA THR A 116 -0.86 28.33 14.38
C THR A 116 -1.16 27.38 13.23
N THR A 117 -0.84 26.09 13.36
CA THR A 117 -1.11 25.09 12.32
C THR A 117 -2.61 24.84 12.16
N LEU A 118 -3.34 24.73 13.26
CA LEU A 118 -4.82 24.62 13.24
C LEU A 118 -5.48 25.86 12.61
N TRP A 119 -5.02 27.06 12.97
CA TRP A 119 -5.51 28.30 12.36
C TRP A 119 -5.28 28.33 10.84
N ARG A 120 -4.10 27.92 10.36
CA ARG A 120 -3.82 27.85 8.93
C ARG A 120 -4.71 26.87 8.20
N LEU A 121 -5.02 25.71 8.81
CA LEU A 121 -5.96 24.76 8.23
C LEU A 121 -7.37 25.35 8.17
N SER A 122 -7.84 26.01 9.23
CA SER A 122 -9.19 26.61 9.30
C SER A 122 -9.40 27.81 8.38
N THR A 123 -8.34 28.50 7.99
CA THR A 123 -8.41 29.66 7.07
C THR A 123 -8.15 29.29 5.61
N GLY A 124 -7.69 28.05 5.35
CA GLY A 124 -7.37 27.53 4.02
C GLY A 124 -8.41 26.53 3.51
N ARG A 125 -8.07 25.89 2.38
CA ARG A 125 -8.89 24.82 1.79
C ARG A 125 -9.04 23.56 2.68
N GLY A 126 -8.27 23.47 3.76
CA GLY A 126 -8.32 22.37 4.72
C GLY A 126 -9.26 22.58 5.91
N ASN A 127 -10.17 23.57 5.85
CA ASN A 127 -11.07 23.90 6.96
C ASN A 127 -11.91 22.70 7.44
N ASP A 128 -12.37 21.87 6.50
CA ASP A 128 -13.26 20.74 6.78
C ASP A 128 -12.51 19.44 7.09
N LEU A 129 -11.18 19.48 7.20
CA LEU A 129 -10.37 18.29 7.48
C LEU A 129 -10.25 17.97 8.98
N VAL A 130 -10.26 18.99 9.85
CA VAL A 130 -9.89 18.85 11.26
C VAL A 130 -10.92 19.50 12.17
N ASN A 131 -11.37 18.74 13.16
CA ASN A 131 -12.15 19.21 14.30
C ASN A 131 -11.22 19.53 15.48
N ALA A 132 -11.30 20.73 16.03
CA ALA A 132 -10.51 21.15 17.19
C ALA A 132 -11.43 21.68 18.31
N THR A 133 -11.36 21.06 19.47
CA THR A 133 -11.98 21.54 20.71
C THR A 133 -10.94 22.21 21.62
N ALA A 134 -11.33 22.65 22.79
CA ALA A 134 -10.41 23.22 23.78
C ALA A 134 -9.32 22.23 24.19
N SER A 135 -9.61 20.93 24.27
CA SER A 135 -8.72 19.87 24.80
C SER A 135 -8.28 18.84 23.76
N HIS A 136 -9.05 18.60 22.71
CA HIS A 136 -8.82 17.53 21.74
C HIS A 136 -8.78 18.04 20.31
N VAL A 137 -8.13 17.24 19.45
CA VAL A 137 -8.11 17.42 17.99
C VAL A 137 -8.39 16.07 17.35
N SER A 138 -9.15 16.04 16.26
CA SER A 138 -9.42 14.84 15.46
C SER A 138 -9.56 15.22 13.98
N LEU A 139 -9.49 14.24 13.09
CA LEU A 139 -10.03 14.45 11.75
C LEU A 139 -11.55 14.65 11.81
N HIS A 140 -12.09 15.38 10.83
CA HIS A 140 -13.51 15.53 10.67
C HIS A 140 -14.14 14.18 10.27
N GLN A 141 -15.37 13.91 10.73
CA GLN A 141 -16.04 12.60 10.50
C GLN A 141 -16.31 12.30 9.02
N LEU A 142 -16.35 13.33 8.16
CA LEU A 142 -16.54 13.17 6.71
C LEU A 142 -15.22 12.89 5.95
N VAL A 143 -14.09 12.83 6.66
CA VAL A 143 -12.80 12.52 6.05
C VAL A 143 -12.60 11.02 6.05
N SER A 144 -12.53 10.41 4.87
CA SER A 144 -12.10 9.04 4.69
C SER A 144 -10.56 8.95 4.67
N VAL A 145 -10.03 7.83 5.14
CA VAL A 145 -8.58 7.58 5.20
C VAL A 145 -8.30 6.18 4.70
N ASP A 146 -7.48 6.04 3.66
CA ASP A 146 -7.09 4.74 3.07
C ASP A 146 -6.50 3.77 4.11
N TYR A 147 -5.74 4.29 5.05
CA TYR A 147 -5.18 3.51 6.15
C TYR A 147 -6.26 2.87 7.05
N HIS A 148 -7.38 3.57 7.33
CA HIS A 148 -8.47 3.01 8.12
C HIS A 148 -9.17 1.87 7.38
N ASP A 149 -9.37 2.02 6.07
CA ASP A 149 -9.92 0.98 5.21
C ASP A 149 -8.99 -0.24 5.18
N ALA A 150 -7.68 -0.01 5.01
CA ALA A 150 -6.69 -1.08 5.02
C ALA A 150 -6.64 -1.81 6.38
N LEU A 151 -6.78 -1.10 7.50
CA LEU A 151 -6.90 -1.72 8.84
C LEU A 151 -8.16 -2.59 8.94
N ALA A 152 -9.31 -2.08 8.48
CA ALA A 152 -10.58 -2.82 8.49
C ALA A 152 -10.49 -4.09 7.63
N TRP A 153 -9.95 -3.98 6.42
CA TRP A 153 -9.73 -5.13 5.53
C TRP A 153 -8.75 -6.14 6.12
N SER A 154 -7.66 -5.67 6.74
CA SER A 154 -6.69 -6.56 7.39
C SER A 154 -7.34 -7.36 8.53
N ARG A 155 -8.10 -6.70 9.40
CA ARG A 155 -8.84 -7.36 10.49
C ARG A 155 -9.83 -8.38 9.93
N GLN A 156 -10.59 -8.00 8.88
CA GLN A 156 -11.53 -8.88 8.22
C GLN A 156 -10.84 -10.13 7.65
N ALA A 157 -9.75 -9.98 6.88
CA ALA A 157 -9.01 -11.10 6.30
C ALA A 157 -8.55 -12.10 7.36
N ILE A 158 -8.08 -11.62 8.51
CA ILE A 158 -7.57 -12.47 9.60
C ILE A 158 -8.73 -13.17 10.34
N THR A 159 -9.85 -12.49 10.57
CA THR A 159 -10.97 -13.05 11.36
C THR A 159 -11.84 -14.01 10.56
N THR A 160 -11.95 -13.84 9.25
CA THR A 160 -12.77 -14.70 8.37
C THR A 160 -12.00 -15.88 7.78
N ALA A 161 -10.83 -16.22 8.32
CA ALA A 161 -10.00 -17.33 7.81
C ALA A 161 -10.74 -18.68 7.72
N THR A 162 -11.85 -18.87 8.42
CA THR A 162 -12.67 -20.09 8.44
C THR A 162 -13.99 -19.99 7.68
N GLU A 163 -14.36 -18.82 7.15
CA GLU A 163 -15.61 -18.57 6.43
C GLU A 163 -15.36 -18.07 5.00
N PRO A 164 -16.29 -18.27 4.05
CA PRO A 164 -16.15 -17.68 2.71
C PRO A 164 -16.07 -16.15 2.83
N LEU A 165 -15.14 -15.53 2.09
CA LEU A 165 -14.92 -14.09 2.08
C LEU A 165 -16.23 -13.33 1.82
N PRO A 166 -16.73 -12.51 2.76
CA PRO A 166 -18.07 -11.89 2.66
C PRO A 166 -18.16 -10.75 1.64
N ALA A 167 -17.05 -10.28 1.12
CA ALA A 167 -16.98 -9.23 0.09
C ALA A 167 -15.98 -9.63 -1.00
N PRO A 168 -16.19 -9.20 -2.26
CA PRO A 168 -15.23 -9.46 -3.31
C PRO A 168 -13.90 -8.75 -2.96
N TRP A 169 -12.87 -9.54 -2.70
CA TRP A 169 -11.51 -9.05 -2.67
C TRP A 169 -11.11 -8.70 -4.10
N THR A 170 -10.71 -7.46 -4.30
CA THR A 170 -10.24 -6.95 -5.60
C THR A 170 -8.72 -6.81 -5.56
N LEU A 171 -8.09 -6.84 -6.73
CA LEU A 171 -6.65 -6.58 -6.86
C LEU A 171 -6.27 -5.25 -6.21
N ALA A 172 -7.08 -4.20 -6.40
CA ALA A 172 -6.83 -2.90 -5.80
C ALA A 172 -6.74 -2.93 -4.26
N LYS A 173 -7.59 -3.72 -3.58
CA LYS A 173 -7.50 -3.89 -2.12
C LYS A 173 -6.23 -4.62 -1.70
N ILE A 174 -5.83 -5.66 -2.47
CA ILE A 174 -4.60 -6.41 -2.23
C ILE A 174 -3.39 -5.49 -2.41
N ASP A 175 -3.35 -4.68 -3.48
CA ASP A 175 -2.29 -3.72 -3.75
C ASP A 175 -2.19 -2.67 -2.64
N THR A 176 -3.33 -2.15 -2.16
CA THR A 176 -3.35 -1.23 -1.00
C THR A 176 -2.72 -1.86 0.25
N LEU A 177 -2.99 -3.14 0.53
CA LEU A 177 -2.37 -3.85 1.65
C LEU A 177 -0.87 -4.11 1.45
N ALA A 178 -0.41 -4.20 0.21
CA ALA A 178 1.00 -4.34 -0.10
C ALA A 178 1.78 -3.01 0.06
N GLY A 179 1.10 -1.86 -0.04
CA GLY A 179 1.68 -0.53 0.07
C GLY A 179 2.19 -0.17 1.48
N ASP A 180 3.06 0.80 1.61
CA ASP A 180 3.62 1.24 2.90
C ASP A 180 3.09 2.61 3.34
N ILE A 181 3.00 2.82 4.67
CA ILE A 181 2.54 4.11 5.22
C ILE A 181 3.66 5.15 5.08
N LEU A 182 3.37 6.26 4.39
CA LEU A 182 4.23 7.44 4.31
C LEU A 182 5.71 7.07 4.08
N PRO A 183 6.08 6.35 3.01
CA PRO A 183 7.41 5.74 2.85
C PRO A 183 8.56 6.74 3.00
N ASP A 184 8.34 8.02 2.61
CA ASP A 184 9.34 9.08 2.62
C ASP A 184 9.39 9.89 3.94
N TRP A 185 8.64 9.48 4.97
CA TRP A 185 8.60 10.20 6.24
C TRP A 185 9.34 9.42 7.34
N TYR A 186 10.16 10.14 8.11
CA TYR A 186 11.04 9.56 9.14
C TYR A 186 10.72 10.07 10.55
N ASP A 187 9.54 10.65 10.77
CA ASP A 187 9.05 11.01 12.10
C ASP A 187 8.85 9.73 12.94
N ASP A 188 9.25 9.75 14.21
CA ASP A 188 9.19 8.57 15.10
C ASP A 188 7.78 7.96 15.17
N TRP A 189 6.75 8.81 15.22
CA TRP A 189 5.36 8.36 15.26
C TRP A 189 4.93 7.67 13.95
N VAL A 190 5.54 8.02 12.79
CA VAL A 190 5.32 7.31 11.52
C VAL A 190 5.99 5.95 11.56
N LEU A 191 7.23 5.86 12.03
CA LEU A 191 7.98 4.60 12.10
C LEU A 191 7.25 3.57 12.99
N VAL A 192 6.72 4.01 14.13
CA VAL A 192 5.93 3.15 15.03
C VAL A 192 4.64 2.67 14.36
N ALA A 193 3.91 3.58 13.69
CA ALA A 193 2.67 3.23 12.98
C ALA A 193 2.95 2.28 11.81
N ARG A 194 4.02 2.53 11.04
CA ARG A 194 4.46 1.70 9.92
C ARG A 194 4.77 0.27 10.38
N GLU A 195 5.54 0.10 11.44
CA GLU A 195 5.87 -1.23 11.96
C GLU A 195 4.63 -1.98 12.44
N ARG A 196 3.73 -1.31 13.16
CA ARG A 196 2.47 -1.91 13.59
C ARG A 196 1.61 -2.36 12.41
N PHE A 197 1.49 -1.53 11.37
CA PHE A 197 0.74 -1.85 10.17
C PHE A 197 1.43 -2.97 9.37
N ARG A 198 2.76 -2.94 9.28
CA ARG A 198 3.54 -3.99 8.61
C ARG A 198 3.22 -5.38 9.16
N GLN A 199 3.18 -5.53 10.48
CA GLN A 199 2.83 -6.81 11.09
C GLN A 199 1.40 -7.23 10.77
N LEU A 200 0.45 -6.30 10.85
CA LEU A 200 -0.95 -6.60 10.60
C LEU A 200 -1.19 -7.01 9.13
N ARG A 201 -0.67 -6.23 8.17
CA ARG A 201 -0.86 -6.50 6.73
C ARG A 201 -0.17 -7.78 6.26
N LEU A 202 0.98 -8.15 6.85
CA LEU A 202 1.61 -9.44 6.59
C LEU A 202 0.67 -10.60 6.90
N HIS A 203 0.10 -10.62 8.10
CA HIS A 203 -0.86 -11.67 8.47
C HIS A 203 -2.13 -11.63 7.62
N ALA A 204 -2.60 -10.44 7.25
CA ALA A 204 -3.77 -10.29 6.38
C ALA A 204 -3.52 -10.84 4.98
N LEU A 205 -2.38 -10.51 4.37
CA LEU A 205 -2.01 -11.01 3.03
C LEU A 205 -1.78 -12.52 3.02
N GLU A 206 -1.18 -13.07 4.09
CA GLU A 206 -1.03 -14.51 4.24
C GLU A 206 -2.39 -15.21 4.34
N ALA A 207 -3.30 -14.71 5.18
CA ALA A 207 -4.65 -15.25 5.30
C ALA A 207 -5.44 -15.15 3.99
N LEU A 208 -5.32 -14.03 3.26
CA LEU A 208 -5.93 -13.84 1.95
C LEU A 208 -5.39 -14.81 0.91
N CYS A 209 -4.07 -14.99 0.85
CA CYS A 209 -3.44 -15.94 -0.07
C CYS A 209 -3.99 -17.35 0.16
N GLU A 210 -4.14 -17.80 1.41
CA GLU A 210 -4.69 -19.09 1.75
C GLU A 210 -6.16 -19.23 1.32
N GLN A 211 -7.01 -18.27 1.67
CA GLN A 211 -8.44 -18.29 1.34
C GLN A 211 -8.69 -18.23 -0.18
N LEU A 212 -7.96 -17.38 -0.89
CA LEU A 212 -8.05 -17.25 -2.35
C LEU A 212 -7.57 -18.53 -3.05
N THR A 213 -6.55 -19.18 -2.50
CA THR A 213 -6.06 -20.47 -2.98
C THR A 213 -7.12 -21.57 -2.81
N ALA A 214 -7.76 -21.62 -1.63
CA ALA A 214 -8.83 -22.58 -1.35
C ALA A 214 -10.04 -22.41 -2.28
N THR A 215 -10.31 -21.19 -2.73
CA THR A 215 -11.38 -20.87 -3.69
C THR A 215 -10.92 -20.90 -5.15
N ARG A 216 -9.71 -21.37 -5.44
CA ARG A 216 -9.10 -21.47 -6.77
C ARG A 216 -8.94 -20.14 -7.52
N ARG A 217 -8.89 -19.03 -6.80
CA ARG A 217 -8.59 -17.70 -7.33
C ARG A 217 -7.07 -17.47 -7.33
N PHE A 218 -6.37 -18.29 -8.10
CA PHE A 218 -4.90 -18.38 -8.03
C PHE A 218 -4.19 -17.07 -8.39
N GLY A 219 -4.70 -16.31 -9.36
CA GLY A 219 -4.11 -15.01 -9.73
C GLY A 219 -4.09 -14.03 -8.57
N GLU A 220 -5.21 -13.86 -7.87
CA GLU A 220 -5.30 -12.98 -6.71
C GLU A 220 -4.54 -13.55 -5.50
N ALA A 221 -4.53 -14.87 -5.33
CA ALA A 221 -3.73 -15.53 -4.29
C ALA A 221 -2.23 -15.25 -4.47
N LEU A 222 -1.73 -15.34 -5.70
CA LEU A 222 -0.34 -14.99 -6.02
C LEU A 222 -0.04 -13.52 -5.72
N MET A 223 -0.93 -12.59 -6.07
CA MET A 223 -0.73 -11.17 -5.75
C MET A 223 -0.64 -10.94 -4.25
N ALA A 224 -1.51 -11.56 -3.45
CA ALA A 224 -1.46 -11.48 -2.00
C ALA A 224 -0.14 -12.07 -1.43
N GLY A 225 0.24 -13.26 -1.89
CA GLY A 225 1.49 -13.91 -1.45
C GLY A 225 2.74 -13.15 -1.84
N LEU A 226 2.80 -12.62 -3.06
CA LEU A 226 3.91 -11.78 -3.55
C LEU A 226 3.98 -10.45 -2.80
N GLY A 227 2.82 -9.84 -2.48
CA GLY A 227 2.75 -8.66 -1.62
C GLY A 227 3.36 -8.93 -0.23
N ALA A 228 3.08 -10.08 0.38
CA ALA A 228 3.69 -10.47 1.65
C ALA A 228 5.22 -10.65 1.54
N ILE A 229 5.72 -11.24 0.45
CA ILE A 229 7.16 -11.38 0.16
C ILE A 229 7.82 -10.01 -0.03
N GLN A 230 7.15 -9.07 -0.70
CA GLN A 230 7.68 -7.73 -0.91
C GLN A 230 7.85 -6.99 0.42
N ILE A 231 6.91 -7.14 1.36
CA ILE A 231 6.96 -6.53 2.69
C ILE A 231 8.08 -7.14 3.54
N GLU A 232 8.26 -8.47 3.49
CA GLU A 232 9.25 -9.19 4.29
C GLU A 232 9.87 -10.33 3.47
N PRO A 233 10.93 -10.04 2.71
CA PRO A 233 11.54 -10.99 1.79
C PRO A 233 12.14 -12.24 2.43
N LEU A 234 12.49 -12.19 3.71
CA LEU A 234 13.06 -13.33 4.44
C LEU A 234 12.01 -14.19 5.16
N ARG A 235 10.73 -13.82 5.05
CA ARG A 235 9.64 -14.54 5.74
C ARG A 235 9.28 -15.84 5.03
N GLU A 236 9.66 -16.98 5.62
CA GLU A 236 9.45 -18.31 5.04
C GLU A 236 7.96 -18.65 4.82
N SER A 237 7.04 -18.20 5.71
CA SER A 237 5.61 -18.46 5.55
C SER A 237 5.04 -17.84 4.26
N ALA A 238 5.46 -16.65 3.88
CA ALA A 238 5.05 -16.00 2.65
C ALA A 238 5.50 -16.79 1.40
N HIS A 239 6.78 -17.20 1.37
CA HIS A 239 7.29 -18.06 0.29
C HIS A 239 6.59 -19.42 0.22
N ARG A 240 6.28 -20.02 1.38
CA ARG A 240 5.53 -21.28 1.47
C ARG A 240 4.15 -21.15 0.83
N MET A 241 3.45 -20.04 1.06
CA MET A 241 2.13 -19.81 0.48
C MET A 241 2.19 -19.69 -1.03
N VAL A 242 3.11 -18.88 -1.58
CA VAL A 242 3.29 -18.77 -3.04
C VAL A 242 3.64 -20.12 -3.67
N ILE A 243 4.51 -20.89 -3.04
CA ILE A 243 4.82 -22.26 -3.49
C ILE A 243 3.57 -23.15 -3.47
N ALA A 244 2.76 -23.07 -2.40
CA ALA A 244 1.53 -23.84 -2.28
C ALA A 244 0.50 -23.48 -3.38
N VAL A 245 0.36 -22.17 -3.72
CA VAL A 245 -0.47 -21.73 -4.84
C VAL A 245 -0.04 -22.39 -6.14
N HIS A 246 1.25 -22.31 -6.48
CA HIS A 246 1.77 -22.93 -7.71
C HIS A 246 1.60 -24.45 -7.73
N LEU A 247 1.74 -25.13 -6.59
CA LEU A 247 1.50 -26.58 -6.52
C LEU A 247 0.02 -26.92 -6.71
N GLN A 248 -0.91 -26.10 -6.22
CA GLN A 248 -2.35 -26.29 -6.44
C GLN A 248 -2.80 -25.95 -7.87
N GLU A 249 -2.06 -25.08 -8.55
CA GLU A 249 -2.18 -24.86 -10.01
C GLU A 249 -1.55 -25.97 -10.86
N GLU A 250 -0.97 -26.98 -10.24
CA GLU A 250 -0.17 -28.02 -10.92
C GLU A 250 1.09 -27.47 -11.62
N ASN A 251 1.51 -26.24 -11.26
CA ASN A 251 2.66 -25.56 -11.84
C ASN A 251 3.94 -25.82 -11.04
N GLN A 252 4.44 -27.06 -11.11
CA GLN A 252 5.61 -27.50 -10.36
C GLN A 252 6.89 -26.73 -10.70
N ILE A 253 6.99 -26.20 -11.93
CA ILE A 253 8.19 -25.46 -12.39
C ILE A 253 8.29 -24.14 -11.63
N GLU A 254 7.19 -23.42 -11.50
CA GLU A 254 7.16 -22.14 -10.77
C GLU A 254 7.33 -22.37 -9.26
N ALA A 255 6.71 -23.40 -8.69
CA ALA A 255 6.93 -23.78 -7.30
C ALA A 255 8.42 -24.03 -7.00
N MET A 256 9.12 -24.76 -7.87
CA MET A 256 10.54 -25.02 -7.73
C MET A 256 11.39 -23.76 -7.93
N ARG A 257 11.01 -22.89 -8.87
CA ARG A 257 11.68 -21.60 -9.10
C ARG A 257 11.59 -20.71 -7.87
N GLN A 258 10.40 -20.60 -7.27
CA GLN A 258 10.16 -19.83 -6.05
C GLN A 258 10.98 -20.38 -4.87
N TYR A 259 11.00 -21.70 -4.69
CA TYR A 259 11.80 -22.34 -3.64
C TYR A 259 13.31 -22.01 -3.80
N ARG A 260 13.86 -22.17 -5.00
CA ARG A 260 15.29 -21.88 -5.26
C ARG A 260 15.63 -20.41 -5.06
N SER A 261 14.76 -19.51 -5.47
CA SER A 261 14.94 -18.07 -5.26
C SER A 261 15.02 -17.73 -3.77
N TYR A 262 14.12 -18.31 -2.96
CA TYR A 262 14.14 -18.13 -1.51
C TYR A 262 15.38 -18.77 -0.86
N GLU A 263 15.76 -20.00 -1.26
CA GLU A 263 16.96 -20.68 -0.75
C GLU A 263 18.21 -19.84 -0.98
N GLN A 264 18.38 -19.29 -2.18
CA GLN A 264 19.50 -18.42 -2.51
C GLN A 264 19.49 -17.11 -1.70
N LEU A 265 18.31 -16.49 -1.56
CA LEU A 265 18.14 -15.27 -0.77
C LEU A 265 18.51 -15.52 0.70
N LEU A 266 17.96 -16.56 1.31
CA LEU A 266 18.18 -16.90 2.71
C LEU A 266 19.66 -17.24 2.99
N PHE A 267 20.30 -17.96 2.09
CA PHE A 267 21.73 -18.26 2.19
C PHE A 267 22.61 -17.02 2.09
N ARG A 268 22.29 -16.12 1.14
CA ARG A 268 23.06 -14.88 0.92
C ARG A 268 22.95 -13.92 2.11
N GLU A 269 21.76 -13.74 2.68
CA GLU A 269 21.52 -12.76 3.74
C GLU A 269 21.87 -13.28 5.14
N LEU A 270 21.60 -14.57 5.41
CA LEU A 270 21.71 -15.15 6.75
C LEU A 270 22.60 -16.38 6.84
N SER A 271 23.11 -16.90 5.72
CA SER A 271 23.85 -18.19 5.65
C SER A 271 23.01 -19.37 6.19
N LEU A 272 21.69 -19.30 6.05
CA LEU A 272 20.75 -20.34 6.48
C LEU A 272 20.17 -21.12 5.30
N GLN A 273 19.56 -22.25 5.60
CA GLN A 273 18.81 -23.08 4.67
C GLN A 273 17.31 -22.99 4.98
N PRO A 274 16.42 -23.13 3.98
CA PRO A 274 14.99 -23.25 4.22
C PRO A 274 14.66 -24.42 5.16
N SER A 275 13.56 -24.30 5.90
CA SER A 275 13.12 -25.33 6.83
C SER A 275 12.91 -26.68 6.14
N ALA A 276 13.05 -27.78 6.90
CA ALA A 276 12.76 -29.11 6.41
C ALA A 276 11.30 -29.26 5.93
N SER A 277 10.37 -28.54 6.56
CA SER A 277 8.96 -28.52 6.21
C SER A 277 8.71 -27.89 4.84
N LEU A 278 9.35 -26.75 4.52
CA LEU A 278 9.25 -26.11 3.21
C LEU A 278 9.88 -26.98 2.13
N ARG A 279 11.04 -27.57 2.42
CA ARG A 279 11.71 -28.53 1.52
C ARG A 279 10.82 -29.73 1.21
N SER A 280 10.20 -30.32 2.23
CA SER A 280 9.30 -31.46 2.05
C SER A 280 8.08 -31.12 1.19
N LEU A 281 7.52 -29.93 1.33
CA LEU A 281 6.38 -29.47 0.52
C LEU A 281 6.69 -29.54 -0.99
N VAL A 282 7.86 -29.05 -1.39
CA VAL A 282 8.27 -28.99 -2.80
C VAL A 282 8.65 -30.37 -3.35
N PHE A 283 9.34 -31.20 -2.57
CA PHE A 283 9.86 -32.49 -3.06
C PHE A 283 8.90 -33.67 -2.88
N ALA A 284 7.90 -33.59 -1.97
CA ALA A 284 6.86 -34.61 -1.85
C ALA A 284 5.92 -34.60 -3.07
N SER A 285 5.59 -33.44 -3.59
CA SER A 285 4.76 -33.29 -4.80
C SER A 285 5.39 -33.94 -6.05
N ARG A 286 6.74 -33.95 -6.14
CA ARG A 286 7.47 -34.66 -7.23
C ARG A 286 7.29 -36.17 -7.23
N ARG A 287 7.14 -36.79 -6.07
CA ARG A 287 6.98 -38.24 -5.98
C ARG A 287 5.59 -38.71 -6.42
N ALA A 288 4.58 -37.87 -6.23
CA ALA A 288 3.20 -38.19 -6.62
C ALA A 288 2.98 -38.16 -8.14
N THR A 289 3.79 -37.44 -8.89
CA THR A 289 3.67 -37.29 -10.36
C THR A 289 4.48 -38.35 -11.14
N THR A 290 5.31 -39.13 -10.47
CA THR A 290 6.19 -40.15 -11.12
C THR A 290 5.65 -41.59 -10.91
N SER A 291 4.51 -41.75 -10.26
CA SER A 291 3.77 -43.00 -10.07
C SER A 291 2.53 -43.06 -10.93
#